data_a0a2eade8e58cfbadcdffcc94f37dcaa
#
_entry.id   a0a2eade8e58cfbadcdffcc94f37dcaa
#
_cell.length_a   1.000
_cell.length_b   1.000
_cell.length_c   1.000
_cell.angle_alpha   90.00
_cell.angle_beta   90.00
_cell.angle_gamma   90.00
#
_symmetry.space_group_name_H-M   'P 1'
#
loop_
_entity.id
_entity.type
_entity.pdbx_description
1 polymer ?
#
loop_
_entity_poly.entity_id
_entity_poly.type
_entity_poly.pdbx_seq_one_letter_code
_entity_poly.pdbx_strand_id
1 'polypeptide(L)'
;MAFNIDASNHTLDALLEIVCVNLQLTETQDQRARGHYASVANWLSREGSPLREFSPHIFPQGSQRIGTTTKPFGRSEFDLDAVCKLMLTDECHPGELYQMIWDRLFESATYRPMMKQMPRCIRLEYSGDFHLDIAPAILDEEHGGNCILVPDLNANLALLHPENDCWKSTNPIGQADWFEDQCVPVFVLNEKYARAQVDPVPEKEAIHAKPALKRCVQLYKRWRDVEYADRPKLAPPSIILTTLSGRSAGTSTKASNSVPTHLSQFLTGRFRRSNRTNDLG
;
A
#
# COMPACT_ATOMS: atom_id res chain seq x y z
N MET A 1 -31.03 5.49 -35.30
CA MET A 1 -31.37 5.29 -33.88
C MET A 1 -30.29 5.93 -33.05
N ALA A 2 -30.56 7.08 -32.45
CA ALA A 2 -29.62 7.72 -31.53
C ALA A 2 -29.67 6.92 -30.20
N PHE A 3 -28.61 6.20 -29.87
CA PHE A 3 -28.45 5.62 -28.55
C PHE A 3 -28.39 6.76 -27.54
N ASN A 4 -29.28 6.72 -26.56
CA ASN A 4 -29.34 7.71 -25.50
C ASN A 4 -28.14 7.51 -24.56
N ILE A 5 -27.04 8.22 -24.84
CA ILE A 5 -25.73 8.10 -24.15
C ILE A 5 -25.88 8.38 -22.65
N ASP A 6 -26.80 9.26 -22.25
CA ASP A 6 -27.04 9.59 -20.84
C ASP A 6 -27.58 8.40 -20.02
N ALA A 7 -28.58 7.68 -20.54
CA ALA A 7 -29.15 6.52 -19.83
C ALA A 7 -28.13 5.38 -19.68
N SER A 8 -27.23 5.20 -20.66
CA SER A 8 -26.16 4.20 -20.61
C SER A 8 -25.11 4.56 -19.57
N ASN A 9 -24.77 5.84 -19.43
CA ASN A 9 -23.78 6.31 -18.45
C ASN A 9 -24.28 6.12 -17.01
N HIS A 10 -25.54 6.46 -16.71
CA HIS A 10 -26.13 6.23 -15.39
C HIS A 10 -26.16 4.74 -15.01
N THR A 11 -26.40 3.86 -15.96
CA THR A 11 -26.39 2.41 -15.73
C THR A 11 -24.97 1.91 -15.45
N LEU A 12 -23.97 2.38 -16.20
CA LEU A 12 -22.56 2.02 -15.98
C LEU A 12 -22.08 2.52 -14.63
N ASP A 13 -22.41 3.75 -14.25
CA ASP A 13 -22.05 4.33 -12.96
C ASP A 13 -22.61 3.49 -11.81
N ALA A 14 -23.89 3.14 -11.88
CA ALA A 14 -24.53 2.32 -10.86
C ALA A 14 -23.86 0.93 -10.74
N LEU A 15 -23.50 0.32 -11.86
CA LEU A 15 -22.78 -0.97 -11.86
C LEU A 15 -21.40 -0.85 -11.24
N LEU A 16 -20.63 0.19 -11.60
CA LEU A 16 -19.31 0.43 -11.04
C LEU A 16 -19.38 0.72 -9.53
N GLU A 17 -20.39 1.42 -9.08
CA GLU A 17 -20.62 1.67 -7.66
C GLU A 17 -20.89 0.37 -6.90
N ILE A 18 -21.73 -0.51 -7.43
CA ILE A 18 -21.98 -1.85 -6.86
C ILE A 18 -20.66 -2.64 -6.78
N VAL A 19 -19.86 -2.62 -7.83
CA VAL A 19 -18.55 -3.29 -7.81
C VAL A 19 -17.67 -2.68 -6.73
N CYS A 20 -17.56 -1.35 -6.64
CA CYS A 20 -16.76 -0.68 -5.61
C CYS A 20 -17.20 -1.03 -4.18
N VAL A 21 -18.51 -1.14 -3.92
CA VAL A 21 -19.05 -1.60 -2.63
C VAL A 21 -18.55 -3.01 -2.32
N ASN A 22 -18.60 -3.93 -3.29
CA ASN A 22 -18.18 -5.31 -3.10
C ASN A 22 -16.67 -5.50 -2.99
N LEU A 23 -15.88 -4.52 -3.39
CA LEU A 23 -14.42 -4.51 -3.24
C LEU A 23 -13.96 -4.11 -1.83
N GLN A 24 -14.82 -3.55 -1.01
CA GLN A 24 -14.44 -3.14 0.34
C GLN A 24 -14.21 -4.35 1.25
N LEU A 25 -13.22 -4.26 2.15
CA LEU A 25 -13.12 -5.19 3.26
C LEU A 25 -14.42 -5.17 4.06
N THR A 26 -14.81 -6.31 4.61
CA THR A 26 -15.90 -6.33 5.59
C THR A 26 -15.48 -5.58 6.84
N GLU A 27 -16.44 -5.12 7.62
CA GLU A 27 -16.16 -4.45 8.89
C GLU A 27 -15.33 -5.34 9.82
N THR A 28 -15.66 -6.63 9.89
CA THR A 28 -14.90 -7.61 10.69
C THR A 28 -13.45 -7.76 10.21
N GLN A 29 -13.21 -7.79 8.89
CA GLN A 29 -11.85 -7.88 8.34
C GLN A 29 -11.05 -6.61 8.66
N ASP A 30 -11.64 -5.44 8.50
CA ASP A 30 -10.99 -4.17 8.78
C ASP A 30 -10.65 -4.04 10.28
N GLN A 31 -11.60 -4.34 11.17
CA GLN A 31 -11.38 -4.31 12.62
C GLN A 31 -10.29 -5.30 13.07
N ARG A 32 -10.28 -6.52 12.53
CA ARG A 32 -9.22 -7.49 12.81
C ARG A 32 -7.85 -6.98 12.37
N ALA A 33 -7.74 -6.48 11.14
CA ALA A 33 -6.50 -5.94 10.61
C ALA A 33 -5.95 -4.80 11.50
N ARG A 34 -6.82 -3.86 11.88
CA ARG A 34 -6.47 -2.76 12.81
C ARG A 34 -6.04 -3.28 14.17
N GLY A 35 -6.76 -4.24 14.74
CA GLY A 35 -6.43 -4.84 16.03
C GLY A 35 -5.08 -5.54 16.03
N HIS A 36 -4.76 -6.29 14.98
CA HIS A 36 -3.47 -6.96 14.85
C HIS A 36 -2.34 -5.96 14.62
N TYR A 37 -2.54 -4.96 13.76
CA TYR A 37 -1.57 -3.87 13.59
C TYR A 37 -1.26 -3.19 14.92
N ALA A 38 -2.29 -2.75 15.66
CA ALA A 38 -2.12 -2.09 16.95
C ALA A 38 -1.40 -2.98 17.98
N SER A 39 -1.71 -4.27 17.99
CA SER A 39 -1.07 -5.24 18.89
C SER A 39 0.42 -5.42 18.59
N VAL A 40 0.79 -5.52 17.31
CA VAL A 40 2.19 -5.62 16.86
C VAL A 40 2.93 -4.32 17.14
N ALA A 41 2.34 -3.18 16.79
CA ALA A 41 2.93 -1.88 17.02
C ALA A 41 3.19 -1.64 18.52
N ASN A 42 2.23 -1.99 19.39
CA ASN A 42 2.41 -1.93 20.83
C ASN A 42 3.52 -2.89 21.31
N TRP A 43 3.60 -4.13 20.77
CA TRP A 43 4.66 -5.06 21.13
C TRP A 43 6.05 -4.51 20.84
N LEU A 44 6.22 -3.88 19.68
CA LEU A 44 7.50 -3.30 19.24
C LEU A 44 7.90 -2.08 20.10
N SER A 45 6.94 -1.23 20.48
CA SER A 45 7.21 0.08 21.11
C SER A 45 6.96 0.15 22.62
N ARG A 46 6.33 -0.89 23.23
CA ARG A 46 5.94 -0.86 24.65
C ARG A 46 7.12 -0.74 25.59
N GLU A 47 6.83 -0.41 26.85
CA GLU A 47 7.78 -0.44 27.95
C GLU A 47 8.41 -1.83 28.09
N GLY A 48 9.73 -1.87 28.30
CA GLY A 48 10.52 -3.11 28.32
C GLY A 48 10.89 -3.65 26.93
N SER A 49 10.50 -3.00 25.83
CA SER A 49 11.04 -3.33 24.52
C SER A 49 12.45 -2.81 24.36
N PRO A 50 13.44 -3.62 23.93
CA PRO A 50 14.79 -3.13 23.65
C PRO A 50 14.81 -2.08 22.52
N LEU A 51 13.81 -2.09 21.63
CA LEU A 51 13.70 -1.09 20.57
C LEU A 51 13.37 0.32 21.09
N ARG A 52 12.89 0.44 22.34
CA ARG A 52 12.48 1.72 22.91
C ARG A 52 13.62 2.72 23.05
N GLU A 53 14.84 2.25 23.22
CA GLU A 53 16.05 3.09 23.28
C GLU A 53 16.26 3.85 21.96
N PHE A 54 15.75 3.31 20.85
CA PHE A 54 15.84 3.88 19.51
C PHE A 54 14.58 4.62 19.08
N SER A 55 13.73 5.01 20.04
CA SER A 55 12.51 5.80 19.80
C SER A 55 11.67 5.30 18.61
N PRO A 56 11.16 4.04 18.64
CA PRO A 56 10.46 3.45 17.51
C PRO A 56 9.22 4.27 17.12
N HIS A 57 9.09 4.57 15.85
CA HIS A 57 7.89 5.15 15.27
C HIS A 57 7.27 4.16 14.28
N ILE A 58 6.08 3.64 14.61
CA ILE A 58 5.38 2.66 13.79
C ILE A 58 4.20 3.34 13.10
N PHE A 59 4.14 3.21 11.78
CA PHE A 59 3.06 3.79 10.98
C PHE A 59 2.64 2.89 9.81
N PRO A 60 1.36 2.94 9.41
CA PRO A 60 0.87 2.18 8.27
C PRO A 60 1.37 2.79 6.95
N GLN A 61 1.58 1.93 5.94
CA GLN A 61 1.91 2.35 4.58
C GLN A 61 1.03 1.65 3.55
N GLY A 62 1.35 1.84 2.27
CA GLY A 62 0.69 1.14 1.18
C GLY A 62 -0.81 1.40 1.09
N SER A 63 -1.55 0.38 0.69
CA SER A 63 -2.98 0.49 0.39
C SER A 63 -3.85 0.86 1.58
N GLN A 64 -3.46 0.42 2.77
CA GLN A 64 -4.19 0.72 4.00
C GLN A 64 -4.07 2.22 4.36
N ARG A 65 -2.89 2.79 4.20
CA ARG A 65 -2.64 4.21 4.47
C ARG A 65 -3.48 5.12 3.58
N ILE A 66 -3.58 4.80 2.29
CA ILE A 66 -4.28 5.63 1.30
C ILE A 66 -5.73 5.20 1.04
N GLY A 67 -6.29 4.28 1.81
CA GLY A 67 -7.69 3.85 1.71
C GLY A 67 -8.03 3.09 0.40
N THR A 68 -7.06 2.44 -0.23
CA THR A 68 -7.26 1.69 -1.49
C THR A 68 -7.13 0.18 -1.35
N THR A 69 -7.18 -0.34 -0.13
CA THR A 69 -7.23 -1.79 0.13
C THR A 69 -8.48 -2.39 -0.50
N THR A 70 -8.32 -3.57 -1.09
CA THR A 70 -9.42 -4.31 -1.71
C THR A 70 -9.60 -5.66 -1.03
N LYS A 71 -10.85 -6.11 -0.98
CA LYS A 71 -11.17 -7.47 -0.56
C LYS A 71 -10.39 -8.47 -1.43
N PRO A 72 -9.84 -9.55 -0.86
CA PRO A 72 -9.11 -10.56 -1.61
C PRO A 72 -9.89 -11.13 -2.79
N PHE A 73 -9.18 -11.52 -3.85
CA PHE A 73 -9.75 -12.22 -4.99
C PHE A 73 -9.47 -13.73 -4.88
N GLY A 74 -10.51 -14.53 -4.90
CA GLY A 74 -10.37 -15.98 -4.76
C GLY A 74 -9.86 -16.38 -3.36
N ARG A 75 -8.75 -17.11 -3.33
CA ARG A 75 -8.06 -17.58 -2.11
C ARG A 75 -6.88 -16.71 -1.71
N SER A 76 -6.66 -15.59 -2.37
CA SER A 76 -5.59 -14.67 -2.00
C SER A 76 -5.90 -13.99 -0.66
N GLU A 77 -4.86 -13.53 0.00
CA GLU A 77 -4.92 -12.73 1.22
C GLU A 77 -4.74 -11.26 0.85
N PHE A 78 -5.12 -10.34 1.73
CA PHE A 78 -4.78 -8.94 1.54
C PHE A 78 -3.53 -8.57 2.34
N ASP A 79 -2.80 -7.58 1.85
CA ASP A 79 -1.58 -7.09 2.48
C ASP A 79 -1.92 -5.93 3.43
N LEU A 80 -1.35 -5.98 4.62
CA LEU A 80 -1.28 -4.86 5.56
C LEU A 80 0.19 -4.49 5.71
N ASP A 81 0.56 -3.29 5.29
CA ASP A 81 1.94 -2.83 5.31
C ASP A 81 2.18 -1.84 6.45
N ALA A 82 3.24 -2.04 7.20
CA ALA A 82 3.70 -1.16 8.27
C ALA A 82 5.18 -0.84 8.12
N VAL A 83 5.58 0.33 8.59
CA VAL A 83 6.99 0.70 8.80
C VAL A 83 7.26 0.71 10.29
N CYS A 84 8.38 0.13 10.71
CA CYS A 84 8.95 0.32 12.04
C CYS A 84 10.25 1.13 11.88
N LYS A 85 10.15 2.45 12.05
CA LYS A 85 11.29 3.36 11.95
C LYS A 85 11.95 3.52 13.30
N LEU A 86 13.27 3.29 13.36
CA LEU A 86 14.10 3.53 14.53
C LEU A 86 14.97 4.79 14.31
N MET A 87 15.26 5.48 15.40
CA MET A 87 16.19 6.62 15.40
C MET A 87 17.64 6.11 15.53
N LEU A 88 18.14 5.62 14.41
CA LEU A 88 19.50 5.16 14.22
C LEU A 88 20.10 5.93 13.04
N THR A 89 21.44 6.00 12.99
CA THR A 89 22.17 6.57 11.86
C THR A 89 22.39 5.52 10.77
N ASP A 90 22.75 5.94 9.57
CA ASP A 90 23.09 5.10 8.43
C ASP A 90 24.40 4.31 8.60
N GLU A 91 25.15 4.57 9.67
CA GLU A 91 26.28 3.73 10.12
C GLU A 91 25.81 2.33 10.56
N CYS A 92 24.53 2.18 10.94
CA CYS A 92 23.93 0.87 11.21
C CYS A 92 23.85 0.04 9.92
N HIS A 93 24.33 -1.19 9.97
CA HIS A 93 24.23 -2.08 8.80
C HIS A 93 22.76 -2.50 8.53
N PRO A 94 22.30 -2.57 7.26
CA PRO A 94 20.91 -2.96 6.94
C PRO A 94 20.46 -4.25 7.61
N GLY A 95 21.32 -5.27 7.64
CA GLY A 95 21.05 -6.57 8.28
C GLY A 95 20.90 -6.46 9.80
N GLU A 96 21.65 -5.58 10.45
CA GLU A 96 21.55 -5.36 11.90
C GLU A 96 20.20 -4.75 12.27
N LEU A 97 19.77 -3.72 11.55
CA LEU A 97 18.45 -3.13 11.74
C LEU A 97 17.33 -4.17 11.57
N TYR A 98 17.44 -4.98 10.53
CA TYR A 98 16.46 -6.04 10.26
C TYR A 98 16.44 -7.04 11.43
N GLN A 99 17.62 -7.47 11.90
CA GLN A 99 17.75 -8.45 12.97
C GLN A 99 17.21 -7.92 14.31
N MET A 100 17.41 -6.65 14.64
CA MET A 100 16.87 -6.04 15.87
C MET A 100 15.33 -6.18 15.94
N ILE A 101 14.63 -5.90 14.85
CA ILE A 101 13.17 -6.00 14.79
C ILE A 101 12.73 -7.47 14.74
N TRP A 102 13.47 -8.31 14.01
CA TRP A 102 13.26 -9.74 13.96
C TRP A 102 13.32 -10.37 15.36
N ASP A 103 14.39 -10.11 16.10
CA ASP A 103 14.60 -10.68 17.44
C ASP A 103 13.51 -10.23 18.40
N ARG A 104 13.11 -8.98 18.33
CA ARG A 104 12.01 -8.46 19.14
C ARG A 104 10.68 -9.17 18.86
N LEU A 105 10.37 -9.43 17.60
CA LEU A 105 9.18 -10.20 17.24
C LEU A 105 9.32 -11.66 17.64
N PHE A 106 10.51 -12.24 17.54
CA PHE A 106 10.81 -13.62 17.89
C PHE A 106 10.68 -13.92 19.38
N GLU A 107 10.88 -12.95 20.27
CA GLU A 107 10.62 -13.07 21.70
C GLU A 107 9.14 -13.39 22.00
N SER A 108 8.23 -13.00 21.13
CA SER A 108 6.81 -13.27 21.32
C SER A 108 6.44 -14.69 20.93
N ALA A 109 5.92 -15.46 21.88
CA ALA A 109 5.37 -16.78 21.59
C ALA A 109 4.20 -16.74 20.58
N THR A 110 3.51 -15.62 20.49
CA THR A 110 2.42 -15.41 19.53
C THR A 110 2.94 -15.16 18.12
N TYR A 111 3.94 -14.26 17.95
CA TYR A 111 4.40 -13.86 16.62
C TYR A 111 5.41 -14.81 16.01
N ARG A 112 6.27 -15.44 16.84
CA ARG A 112 7.31 -16.36 16.40
C ARG A 112 6.84 -17.40 15.36
N PRO A 113 5.74 -18.14 15.56
CA PRO A 113 5.29 -19.15 14.60
C PRO A 113 4.72 -18.56 13.29
N MET A 114 4.45 -17.25 13.25
CA MET A 114 3.84 -16.55 12.11
C MET A 114 4.90 -15.85 11.25
N MET A 115 6.15 -15.78 11.74
CA MET A 115 7.20 -14.99 11.11
C MET A 115 7.74 -15.64 9.85
N LYS A 116 7.92 -14.81 8.82
CA LYS A 116 8.60 -15.17 7.58
C LYS A 116 9.53 -14.07 7.14
N GLN A 117 10.74 -14.45 6.80
CA GLN A 117 11.73 -13.52 6.29
C GLN A 117 11.44 -13.15 4.83
N MET A 118 11.39 -11.84 4.56
CA MET A 118 11.28 -11.27 3.23
C MET A 118 12.45 -10.30 3.01
N PRO A 119 12.82 -10.00 1.76
CA PRO A 119 14.00 -9.16 1.50
C PRO A 119 13.96 -7.76 2.13
N ARG A 120 12.75 -7.18 2.28
CA ARG A 120 12.56 -5.79 2.73
C ARG A 120 11.66 -5.64 3.94
N CYS A 121 11.07 -6.72 4.42
CA CYS A 121 10.15 -6.71 5.54
C CYS A 121 10.19 -8.03 6.29
N ILE A 122 9.64 -8.02 7.49
CA ILE A 122 9.31 -9.21 8.26
C ILE A 122 7.82 -9.43 8.09
N ARG A 123 7.44 -10.56 7.53
CA ARG A 123 6.03 -10.92 7.32
C ARG A 123 5.50 -11.70 8.50
N LEU A 124 4.32 -11.33 9.00
CA LEU A 124 3.52 -12.12 9.92
C LEU A 124 2.31 -12.67 9.17
N GLU A 125 2.24 -14.01 9.04
CA GLU A 125 1.16 -14.70 8.31
C GLU A 125 0.00 -15.01 9.27
N TYR A 126 -1.13 -14.33 9.08
CA TYR A 126 -2.38 -14.58 9.80
C TYR A 126 -3.24 -15.53 8.99
N SER A 127 -3.23 -16.79 9.36
CA SER A 127 -3.84 -17.89 8.61
C SER A 127 -5.24 -17.59 8.07
N GLY A 128 -5.35 -17.52 6.73
CA GLY A 128 -6.62 -17.46 6.01
C GLY A 128 -7.26 -16.09 5.84
N ASP A 129 -6.68 -15.01 6.41
CA ASP A 129 -7.25 -13.66 6.34
C ASP A 129 -6.31 -12.69 5.61
N PHE A 130 -5.10 -12.48 6.12
CA PHE A 130 -4.15 -11.49 5.63
C PHE A 130 -2.73 -11.75 6.15
N HIS A 131 -1.78 -10.98 5.63
CA HIS A 131 -0.45 -10.89 6.24
C HIS A 131 -0.07 -9.44 6.53
N LEU A 132 0.73 -9.28 7.60
CA LEU A 132 1.27 -7.99 8.01
C LEU A 132 2.76 -7.96 7.67
N ASP A 133 3.14 -7.07 6.79
CA ASP A 133 4.51 -6.82 6.38
C ASP A 133 5.07 -5.63 7.16
N ILE A 134 6.09 -5.86 7.98
CA ILE A 134 6.74 -4.87 8.81
C ILE A 134 8.09 -4.54 8.18
N ALA A 135 8.20 -3.36 7.59
CA ALA A 135 9.44 -2.86 7.02
C ALA A 135 10.27 -2.15 8.10
N PRO A 136 11.47 -2.67 8.45
CA PRO A 136 12.44 -1.93 9.22
C PRO A 136 12.85 -0.66 8.49
N ALA A 137 13.07 0.45 9.20
CA ALA A 137 13.53 1.67 8.57
C ALA A 137 14.33 2.57 9.53
N ILE A 138 15.20 3.41 8.96
CA ILE A 138 15.83 4.55 9.59
C ILE A 138 15.55 5.82 8.79
N LEU A 139 15.93 6.98 9.32
CA LEU A 139 15.81 8.23 8.58
C LEU A 139 16.79 8.24 7.40
N ASP A 140 16.33 8.73 6.25
CA ASP A 140 17.19 9.03 5.11
C ASP A 140 17.62 10.51 5.20
N GLU A 141 18.80 10.75 5.78
CA GLU A 141 19.31 12.10 5.99
C GLU A 141 19.72 12.76 4.67
N GLU A 142 20.16 11.98 3.69
CA GLU A 142 20.60 12.48 2.38
C GLU A 142 19.45 13.13 1.61
N HIS A 143 18.28 12.48 1.60
CA HIS A 143 17.10 12.99 0.88
C HIS A 143 16.19 13.86 1.74
N GLY A 144 16.36 13.81 3.07
CA GLY A 144 15.63 14.64 4.03
C GLY A 144 14.10 14.43 4.05
N GLY A 145 13.40 15.33 4.74
CA GLY A 145 11.94 15.30 4.84
C GLY A 145 11.40 14.03 5.52
N ASN A 146 10.49 13.34 4.86
CA ASN A 146 9.91 12.07 5.32
C ASN A 146 10.54 10.84 4.64
N CYS A 147 11.69 11.00 3.99
CA CYS A 147 12.40 9.90 3.36
C CYS A 147 12.99 8.97 4.41
N ILE A 148 12.97 7.68 4.12
CA ILE A 148 13.48 6.62 4.97
C ILE A 148 14.33 5.65 4.16
N LEU A 149 15.31 5.05 4.81
CA LEU A 149 16.09 3.94 4.30
C LEU A 149 15.52 2.62 4.81
N VAL A 150 15.22 1.71 3.91
CA VAL A 150 14.72 0.36 4.20
C VAL A 150 15.78 -0.64 3.76
N PRO A 151 16.10 -1.67 4.58
CA PRO A 151 16.98 -2.76 4.16
C PRO A 151 16.47 -3.45 2.90
N ASP A 152 17.38 -3.80 1.99
CA ASP A 152 17.13 -4.69 0.86
C ASP A 152 18.10 -5.88 0.97
N LEU A 153 17.70 -6.85 1.77
CA LEU A 153 18.47 -8.05 2.03
C LEU A 153 18.26 -9.02 0.87
N ASN A 154 19.28 -9.25 0.11
CA ASN A 154 19.22 -10.32 -0.88
C ASN A 154 19.37 -11.65 -0.14
N ALA A 155 18.26 -12.34 0.11
CA ALA A 155 18.16 -13.50 1.00
C ALA A 155 19.18 -14.62 0.71
N ASN A 156 19.69 -14.69 -0.54
CA ASN A 156 20.72 -15.66 -0.91
C ASN A 156 22.16 -15.09 -0.82
N LEU A 157 22.30 -13.76 -0.82
CA LEU A 157 23.59 -13.06 -0.78
C LEU A 157 23.91 -12.52 0.61
N ALA A 158 22.91 -12.12 1.39
CA ALA A 158 23.09 -11.60 2.74
C ALA A 158 23.79 -12.58 3.68
N LEU A 159 23.53 -13.88 3.53
CA LEU A 159 24.20 -14.95 4.29
C LEU A 159 25.63 -15.22 3.82
N LEU A 160 25.97 -14.89 2.59
CA LEU A 160 27.26 -15.19 1.97
C LEU A 160 28.11 -13.92 1.80
N HIS A 161 27.47 -12.78 1.64
CA HIS A 161 28.09 -11.51 1.32
C HIS A 161 27.31 -10.34 1.97
N PRO A 162 27.46 -10.10 3.29
CA PRO A 162 26.83 -8.99 3.99
C PRO A 162 27.09 -7.64 3.35
N GLU A 163 28.24 -7.48 2.68
CA GLU A 163 28.61 -6.30 1.92
C GLU A 163 27.70 -5.97 0.74
N ASN A 164 26.84 -6.91 0.33
CA ASN A 164 25.84 -6.70 -0.72
C ASN A 164 24.46 -6.28 -0.20
N ASP A 165 24.28 -6.28 1.12
CA ASP A 165 23.11 -5.68 1.71
C ASP A 165 23.11 -4.18 1.42
N CYS A 166 21.99 -3.66 0.99
CA CYS A 166 21.89 -2.28 0.62
C CYS A 166 20.68 -1.59 1.24
N TRP A 167 20.79 -0.28 1.36
CA TRP A 167 19.67 0.58 1.68
C TRP A 167 18.86 0.93 0.44
N LYS A 168 17.54 1.00 0.59
CA LYS A 168 16.64 1.56 -0.40
C LYS A 168 15.94 2.77 0.17
N SER A 169 16.21 3.92 -0.44
CA SER A 169 15.48 5.13 -0.12
C SER A 169 14.04 5.05 -0.61
N THR A 170 13.11 5.45 0.23
CA THR A 170 11.68 5.51 -0.08
C THR A 170 11.00 6.59 0.76
N ASN A 171 9.85 7.08 0.29
CA ASN A 171 9.07 8.08 1.00
C ASN A 171 7.58 7.69 1.04
N PRO A 172 7.20 6.74 1.90
CA PRO A 172 5.82 6.26 1.97
C PRO A 172 4.83 7.34 2.46
N ILE A 173 5.28 8.23 3.36
CA ILE A 173 4.46 9.35 3.85
C ILE A 173 4.25 10.35 2.73
N GLY A 174 5.33 10.82 2.09
CA GLY A 174 5.22 11.79 1.01
C GLY A 174 4.43 11.26 -0.20
N GLN A 175 4.52 9.95 -0.47
CA GLN A 175 3.70 9.33 -1.50
C GLN A 175 2.21 9.32 -1.12
N ALA A 176 1.89 9.02 0.14
CA ALA A 176 0.51 9.04 0.62
C ALA A 176 -0.06 10.46 0.56
N ASP A 177 0.69 11.45 1.04
CA ASP A 177 0.31 12.87 1.00
C ASP A 177 0.10 13.33 -0.45
N TRP A 178 1.06 13.01 -1.36
CA TRP A 178 0.92 13.30 -2.77
C TRP A 178 -0.35 12.68 -3.38
N PHE A 179 -0.67 11.43 -3.05
CA PHE A 179 -1.84 10.75 -3.57
C PHE A 179 -3.14 11.36 -3.03
N GLU A 180 -3.18 11.72 -1.74
CA GLU A 180 -4.33 12.43 -1.15
C GLU A 180 -4.54 13.79 -1.81
N ASP A 181 -3.48 14.52 -2.14
CA ASP A 181 -3.56 15.80 -2.87
C ASP A 181 -4.16 15.64 -4.29
N GLN A 182 -4.04 14.46 -4.90
CA GLN A 182 -4.70 14.17 -6.18
C GLN A 182 -6.19 13.80 -6.00
N CYS A 183 -6.61 13.48 -4.78
CA CYS A 183 -8.01 13.20 -4.49
C CYS A 183 -8.78 14.51 -4.39
N VAL A 184 -9.81 14.69 -5.23
CA VAL A 184 -10.72 15.84 -5.08
C VAL A 184 -11.41 15.72 -3.72
N PRO A 185 -11.33 16.71 -2.82
CA PRO A 185 -11.88 16.59 -1.48
C PRO A 185 -13.41 16.43 -1.56
N VAL A 186 -13.91 15.31 -1.11
CA VAL A 186 -15.25 15.26 -0.54
C VAL A 186 -15.07 15.85 0.85
N PHE A 187 -15.61 17.03 1.11
CA PHE A 187 -15.39 17.81 2.31
C PHE A 187 -15.37 16.95 3.58
N VAL A 188 -14.18 16.61 4.06
CA VAL A 188 -13.96 16.05 5.40
C VAL A 188 -12.73 16.75 5.95
N LEU A 189 -12.92 17.52 7.00
CA LEU A 189 -11.83 18.04 7.81
C LEU A 189 -11.12 16.86 8.48
N ASN A 190 -9.99 16.46 7.93
CA ASN A 190 -9.07 15.56 8.63
C ASN A 190 -8.18 16.39 9.56
N GLU A 191 -8.41 16.28 10.85
CA GLU A 191 -7.46 16.76 11.85
C GLU A 191 -6.16 15.95 11.70
N LYS A 192 -5.05 16.66 11.49
CA LYS A 192 -3.71 16.06 11.45
C LYS A 192 -3.36 15.56 12.86
N TYR A 193 -3.22 14.26 12.99
CA TYR A 193 -2.86 13.61 14.24
C TYR A 193 -1.50 14.09 14.75
N ALA A 194 -1.46 14.49 16.01
CA ALA A 194 -0.24 14.83 16.72
C ALA A 194 0.60 13.58 16.99
N ARG A 195 1.91 13.73 16.88
CA ARG A 195 2.98 12.74 16.99
C ARG A 195 2.80 11.72 18.13
N ALA A 196 2.16 10.60 17.84
CA ALA A 196 2.19 9.42 18.68
C ALA A 196 3.37 8.52 18.25
N GLN A 197 3.90 7.70 19.15
CA GLN A 197 4.92 6.67 18.80
C GLN A 197 4.36 5.61 17.83
N VAL A 198 3.05 5.51 17.74
CA VAL A 198 2.31 4.62 16.83
C VAL A 198 1.24 5.44 16.14
N ASP A 199 1.31 5.52 14.81
CA ASP A 199 0.25 6.11 14.02
C ASP A 199 -0.86 5.07 13.82
N PRO A 200 -2.12 5.42 14.09
CA PRO A 200 -3.22 4.51 13.84
C PRO A 200 -3.39 4.27 12.33
N VAL A 201 -3.93 3.10 11.99
CA VAL A 201 -4.45 2.88 10.63
C VAL A 201 -5.59 3.86 10.38
N PRO A 202 -5.58 4.63 9.27
CA PRO A 202 -6.65 5.57 8.95
C PRO A 202 -8.03 4.91 9.00
N GLU A 203 -9.04 5.64 9.47
CA GLU A 203 -10.40 5.13 9.52
C GLU A 203 -10.91 4.77 8.12
N LYS A 204 -11.73 3.72 8.07
CA LYS A 204 -12.35 3.29 6.83
C LYS A 204 -13.36 4.32 6.34
N GLU A 205 -13.11 4.89 5.17
CA GLU A 205 -14.04 5.81 4.53
C GLU A 205 -15.32 5.08 4.11
N ALA A 206 -16.47 5.65 4.41
CA ALA A 206 -17.74 5.18 3.85
C ALA A 206 -17.66 5.27 2.31
N ILE A 207 -18.18 4.26 1.60
CA ILE A 207 -18.00 4.16 0.15
C ILE A 207 -18.49 5.40 -0.61
N HIS A 208 -19.60 6.00 -0.17
CA HIS A 208 -20.16 7.21 -0.78
C HIS A 208 -19.33 8.48 -0.50
N ALA A 209 -18.50 8.46 0.56
CA ALA A 209 -17.58 9.54 0.88
C ALA A 209 -16.17 9.31 0.30
N LYS A 210 -15.89 8.08 -0.16
CA LYS A 210 -14.59 7.71 -0.72
C LYS A 210 -14.36 8.42 -2.05
N PRO A 211 -13.24 9.17 -2.22
CA PRO A 211 -12.90 9.85 -3.46
C PRO A 211 -12.94 8.93 -4.68
N ALA A 212 -13.38 9.46 -5.82
CA ALA A 212 -13.46 8.72 -7.08
C ALA A 212 -12.13 8.09 -7.47
N LEU A 213 -11.01 8.79 -7.26
CA LEU A 213 -9.66 8.30 -7.55
C LEU A 213 -9.34 7.02 -6.75
N LYS A 214 -9.66 6.98 -5.45
CA LYS A 214 -9.44 5.78 -4.62
C LYS A 214 -10.26 4.60 -5.12
N ARG A 215 -11.52 4.84 -5.53
CA ARG A 215 -12.39 3.81 -6.13
C ARG A 215 -11.83 3.31 -7.46
N CYS A 216 -11.33 4.20 -8.31
CA CYS A 216 -10.66 3.82 -9.58
C CYS A 216 -9.45 2.93 -9.33
N VAL A 217 -8.58 3.27 -8.37
CA VAL A 217 -7.43 2.42 -8.01
C VAL A 217 -7.89 1.03 -7.55
N GLN A 218 -8.95 0.93 -6.75
CA GLN A 218 -9.50 -0.35 -6.32
C GLN A 218 -10.03 -1.18 -7.51
N LEU A 219 -10.68 -0.55 -8.48
CA LEU A 219 -11.14 -1.20 -9.70
C LEU A 219 -9.98 -1.70 -10.56
N TYR A 220 -8.91 -0.90 -10.71
CA TYR A 220 -7.72 -1.33 -11.45
C TYR A 220 -6.98 -2.47 -10.77
N LYS A 221 -6.89 -2.48 -9.44
CA LYS A 221 -6.35 -3.60 -8.70
C LYS A 221 -7.16 -4.88 -8.96
N ARG A 222 -8.49 -4.80 -8.90
CA ARG A 222 -9.36 -5.95 -9.19
C ARG A 222 -9.23 -6.41 -10.63
N TRP A 223 -9.20 -5.50 -11.59
CA TRP A 223 -8.96 -5.84 -12.99
C TRP A 223 -7.62 -6.57 -13.16
N ARG A 224 -6.55 -6.06 -12.57
CA ARG A 224 -5.23 -6.72 -12.57
C ARG A 224 -5.32 -8.13 -11.99
N ASP A 225 -5.96 -8.30 -10.85
CA ASP A 225 -6.06 -9.60 -10.17
C ASP A 225 -6.79 -10.63 -11.02
N VAL A 226 -7.81 -10.21 -11.76
CA VAL A 226 -8.54 -11.06 -12.72
C VAL A 226 -7.70 -11.35 -13.95
N GLU A 227 -7.13 -10.32 -14.58
CA GLU A 227 -6.34 -10.43 -15.82
C GLU A 227 -5.10 -11.30 -15.66
N TYR A 228 -4.47 -11.24 -14.48
CA TYR A 228 -3.24 -11.97 -14.19
C TYR A 228 -3.46 -13.18 -13.27
N ALA A 229 -4.69 -13.67 -13.13
CA ALA A 229 -5.01 -14.81 -12.26
C ALA A 229 -4.15 -16.06 -12.58
N ASP A 230 -3.95 -16.33 -13.86
CA ASP A 230 -3.16 -17.49 -14.34
C ASP A 230 -1.64 -17.20 -14.41
N ARG A 231 -1.22 -15.96 -14.25
CA ARG A 231 0.19 -15.52 -14.35
C ARG A 231 0.53 -14.43 -13.34
N PRO A 232 0.34 -14.68 -12.04
CA PRO A 232 0.44 -13.65 -11.00
C PRO A 232 1.84 -13.00 -10.92
N LYS A 233 2.90 -13.68 -11.31
CA LYS A 233 4.27 -13.14 -11.34
C LYS A 233 4.48 -12.02 -12.38
N LEU A 234 3.59 -11.91 -13.37
CA LEU A 234 3.63 -10.86 -14.40
C LEU A 234 2.72 -9.68 -14.06
N ALA A 235 1.95 -9.78 -12.98
CA ALA A 235 1.06 -8.71 -12.56
C ALA A 235 1.85 -7.46 -12.15
N PRO A 236 1.47 -6.27 -12.65
CA PRO A 236 2.14 -5.03 -12.24
C PRO A 236 1.92 -4.78 -10.75
N PRO A 237 2.95 -4.31 -10.01
CA PRO A 237 2.79 -3.92 -8.61
C PRO A 237 1.71 -2.86 -8.42
N SER A 238 0.97 -2.93 -7.30
CA SER A 238 -0.11 -1.99 -6.98
C SER A 238 0.33 -0.52 -7.00
N ILE A 239 1.58 -0.25 -6.62
CA ILE A 239 2.16 1.09 -6.62
C ILE A 239 2.14 1.73 -8.02
N ILE A 240 2.40 0.95 -9.08
CA ILE A 240 2.34 1.45 -10.47
C ILE A 240 0.93 1.90 -10.81
N LEU A 241 -0.09 1.08 -10.48
CA LEU A 241 -1.50 1.42 -10.73
C LEU A 241 -1.90 2.69 -9.97
N THR A 242 -1.51 2.80 -8.70
CA THR A 242 -1.79 3.96 -7.85
C THR A 242 -1.13 5.23 -8.41
N THR A 243 0.15 5.15 -8.78
CA THR A 243 0.91 6.30 -9.30
C THR A 243 0.37 6.77 -10.65
N LEU A 244 0.08 5.86 -11.57
CA LEU A 244 -0.47 6.21 -12.88
C LEU A 244 -1.87 6.82 -12.75
N SER A 245 -2.71 6.27 -11.86
CA SER A 245 -4.04 6.83 -11.60
C SER A 245 -3.97 8.23 -11.02
N GLY A 246 -3.11 8.48 -10.03
CA GLY A 246 -2.91 9.80 -9.44
C GLY A 246 -2.40 10.83 -10.44
N ARG A 247 -1.39 10.46 -11.25
CA ARG A 247 -0.86 11.35 -12.32
C ARG A 247 -1.94 11.71 -13.34
N SER A 248 -2.76 10.74 -13.74
CA SER A 248 -3.85 10.98 -14.69
C SER A 248 -4.93 11.90 -14.13
N ALA A 249 -5.23 11.80 -12.84
CA ALA A 249 -6.18 12.68 -12.17
C ALA A 249 -5.67 14.12 -12.09
N GLY A 250 -4.39 14.33 -11.74
CA GLY A 250 -3.77 15.66 -11.64
C GLY A 250 -3.70 16.43 -12.95
N THR A 251 -3.67 15.75 -14.10
CA THR A 251 -3.69 16.38 -15.43
C THR A 251 -5.09 16.77 -15.91
N SER A 252 -6.13 16.26 -15.25
CA SER A 252 -7.54 16.44 -15.64
C SER A 252 -8.27 17.46 -14.77
N THR A 253 -7.64 18.56 -14.42
CA THR A 253 -8.11 19.58 -13.45
C THR A 253 -9.45 20.28 -13.78
N LYS A 254 -10.24 19.81 -14.75
CA LYS A 254 -11.52 20.43 -15.15
C LYS A 254 -12.67 19.47 -15.45
N ALA A 255 -12.59 18.20 -15.15
CA ALA A 255 -13.67 17.28 -15.50
C ALA A 255 -14.31 16.64 -14.25
N SER A 256 -15.56 16.98 -14.05
CA SER A 256 -16.63 16.32 -13.26
C SER A 256 -16.21 15.22 -12.27
N ASN A 257 -16.77 15.31 -11.06
CA ASN A 257 -16.73 14.32 -9.96
C ASN A 257 -17.28 12.91 -10.31
N SER A 258 -17.38 12.53 -11.58
CA SER A 258 -17.90 11.25 -12.01
C SER A 258 -16.79 10.27 -12.39
N VAL A 259 -16.84 9.09 -11.81
CA VAL A 259 -16.02 7.90 -12.09
C VAL A 259 -15.99 7.52 -13.58
N PRO A 260 -17.03 7.81 -14.41
CA PRO A 260 -17.17 7.27 -15.75
C PRO A 260 -16.20 7.79 -16.78
N THR A 261 -15.81 9.06 -16.72
CA THR A 261 -15.01 9.65 -17.79
C THR A 261 -13.60 9.08 -17.87
N HIS A 262 -13.04 8.70 -16.74
CA HIS A 262 -11.70 8.10 -16.68
C HIS A 262 -11.73 6.59 -16.92
N LEU A 263 -12.74 5.88 -16.40
CA LEU A 263 -12.89 4.45 -16.61
C LEU A 263 -13.33 4.11 -18.04
N SER A 264 -14.20 4.90 -18.66
CA SER A 264 -14.62 4.65 -20.05
C SER A 264 -13.46 4.79 -21.03
N GLN A 265 -12.54 5.74 -20.83
CA GLN A 265 -11.35 5.89 -21.65
C GLN A 265 -10.37 4.72 -21.50
N PHE A 266 -10.30 4.13 -20.31
CA PHE A 266 -9.44 2.98 -20.03
C PHE A 266 -10.08 1.64 -20.46
N LEU A 267 -11.37 1.44 -20.18
CA LEU A 267 -12.11 0.22 -20.52
C LEU A 267 -12.43 0.12 -22.02
N THR A 268 -12.52 1.24 -22.72
CA THR A 268 -12.71 1.24 -24.18
C THR A 268 -11.41 0.99 -24.96
N GLY A 269 -10.31 0.69 -24.24
CA GLY A 269 -9.18 -0.05 -24.82
C GLY A 269 -8.51 0.61 -26.01
N ARG A 270 -8.26 1.91 -26.02
CA ARG A 270 -7.29 2.47 -26.94
C ARG A 270 -5.87 2.44 -26.34
N PHE A 271 -5.42 1.27 -25.93
CA PHE A 271 -4.01 0.94 -26.08
C PHE A 271 -3.75 0.87 -27.60
N ARG A 272 -3.34 1.96 -28.20
CA ARG A 272 -2.69 1.89 -29.51
C ARG A 272 -1.45 1.01 -29.31
N ARG A 273 -1.53 -0.24 -29.75
CA ARG A 273 -0.34 -1.00 -30.11
C ARG A 273 0.38 -0.12 -31.11
N SER A 274 1.50 0.43 -30.75
CA SER A 274 2.44 1.00 -31.70
C SER A 274 2.95 -0.21 -32.50
N ASN A 275 2.34 -0.47 -33.63
CA ASN A 275 2.92 -1.30 -34.67
C ASN A 275 4.14 -0.52 -35.17
N ARG A 276 5.30 -0.77 -34.57
CA ARG A 276 6.55 -0.57 -35.28
C ARG A 276 6.66 -1.75 -36.24
N THR A 277 6.19 -1.55 -37.45
CA THR A 277 6.63 -2.31 -38.61
C THR A 277 8.12 -2.00 -38.77
N ASN A 278 8.93 -3.03 -38.59
CA ASN A 278 10.32 -3.02 -39.02
C ASN A 278 10.31 -2.94 -40.55
N ASP A 279 10.53 -1.76 -41.08
CA ASP A 279 11.07 -1.63 -42.43
C ASP A 279 12.59 -1.69 -42.30
N LEU A 280 13.14 -2.87 -42.53
CA LEU A 280 14.50 -3.08 -42.95
C LEU A 280 14.48 -3.06 -44.48
N GLY A 281 14.91 -1.96 -45.07
CA GLY A 281 15.38 -1.82 -46.44
C GLY A 281 16.87 -1.52 -46.42
#